data_d22204cd4a0850fc9f9b8897a6256c93
#
_entry.id   d22204cd4a0850fc9f9b8897a6256c93
#
_cell.length_a   1.000
_cell.length_b   1.000
_cell.length_c   1.000
_cell.angle_alpha   90.00
_cell.angle_beta   90.00
_cell.angle_gamma   90.00
#
_symmetry.space_group_name_H-M   'P 1'
#
loop_
_entity.id
_entity.type
_entity.pdbx_description
1 polymer ?
#
loop_
_entity_poly.entity_id
_entity_poly.type
_entity_poly.pdbx_seq_one_letter_code
_entity_poly.pdbx_strand_id
1 'polypeptide(L)'
;MKKAIVFILLFAGLYVKDVSAQDQTIKIKTSAVCGECKTTIEKALNFSKGVKKASLDVDSKMVTVVYKTEKTNPDKIRLVISNAGYDADSIPANPKAYSRLKDCCKKDGHMD
;
A
#
# COMPACT_ATOMS: atom_id res chain seq x y z
N MET A 1 35.86 33.87 -17.76
CA MET A 1 35.61 33.24 -18.35
C MET A 1 35.30 31.98 -17.95
N LYS A 2 35.61 31.25 -18.00
CA LYS A 2 35.55 30.04 -17.58
C LYS A 2 34.69 29.82 -16.46
N LYS A 3 34.56 30.66 -15.66
CA LYS A 3 33.83 30.51 -14.55
C LYS A 3 32.50 30.10 -14.86
N ALA A 4 31.91 30.58 -15.69
CA ALA A 4 30.54 30.31 -15.96
C ALA A 4 30.31 28.85 -16.03
N ILE A 5 31.14 28.22 -16.56
CA ILE A 5 31.00 26.84 -16.71
C ILE A 5 30.73 26.16 -15.49
N VAL A 6 31.34 26.55 -14.55
CA VAL A 6 31.23 25.95 -13.33
C VAL A 6 29.85 25.78 -12.85
N PHE A 7 29.08 26.75 -12.95
CA PHE A 7 27.83 26.69 -12.46
C PHE A 7 27.05 25.60 -12.96
N ILE A 8 27.13 25.39 -14.06
CA ILE A 8 26.42 24.35 -14.64
C ILE A 8 26.47 23.14 -13.86
N LEU A 9 27.53 22.86 -13.36
CA LEU A 9 27.72 21.70 -12.66
C LEU A 9 26.75 21.63 -11.55
N LEU A 10 26.48 22.72 -10.99
CA LEU A 10 25.68 22.72 -9.89
C LEU A 10 24.35 22.15 -10.18
N PHE A 11 23.81 22.44 -11.25
CA PHE A 11 22.55 21.98 -11.54
C PHE A 11 22.50 20.54 -11.60
N ALA A 12 23.42 19.96 -12.05
CA ALA A 12 23.47 18.56 -12.19
C ALA A 12 23.06 18.02 -10.86
N GLY A 13 23.48 18.65 -9.86
CA GLY A 13 23.21 18.12 -8.58
C GLY A 13 21.75 18.13 -8.24
N LEU A 14 21.02 18.93 -8.84
CA LEU A 14 19.66 19.00 -8.52
C LEU A 14 18.90 17.78 -8.91
N TYR A 15 19.22 17.20 -9.94
CA TYR A 15 18.55 16.05 -10.37
C TYR A 15 18.56 14.98 -9.36
N VAL A 16 19.57 14.87 -8.72
CA VAL A 16 19.73 13.86 -7.76
C VAL A 16 18.59 13.83 -6.79
N LYS A 17 18.11 14.94 -6.38
CA LYS A 17 17.07 14.96 -5.46
C LYS A 17 15.85 14.36 -5.99
N ASP A 18 15.51 14.60 -7.14
CA ASP A 18 14.29 14.10 -7.65
C ASP A 18 14.23 12.60 -7.56
N VAL A 19 15.28 11.97 -7.73
CA VAL A 19 15.30 10.55 -7.69
C VAL A 19 14.89 10.01 -6.35
N SER A 20 15.28 10.66 -5.31
CA SER A 20 15.00 10.15 -3.99
C SER A 20 13.53 10.23 -3.64
N ALA A 21 12.78 10.99 -4.35
CA ALA A 21 11.38 11.11 -4.03
C ALA A 21 10.48 10.23 -4.86
N GLN A 22 11.03 9.19 -5.41
CA GLN A 22 10.22 8.33 -6.22
C GLN A 22 9.21 7.50 -5.50
N ASP A 23 8.10 7.24 -6.15
CA ASP A 23 7.07 6.38 -5.62
C ASP A 23 7.35 4.96 -6.04
N GLN A 24 6.86 4.02 -5.30
CA GLN A 24 7.00 2.61 -5.63
C GLN A 24 5.63 1.97 -5.67
N THR A 25 5.53 0.87 -6.37
CA THR A 25 4.28 0.13 -6.48
C THR A 25 4.51 -1.30 -6.04
N ILE A 26 3.62 -1.82 -5.21
CA ILE A 26 3.72 -3.21 -4.78
C ILE A 26 2.35 -3.86 -4.88
N LYS A 27 2.33 -5.16 -4.96
CA LYS A 27 1.09 -5.91 -4.96
C LYS A 27 1.12 -6.84 -3.78
N ILE A 28 0.02 -6.88 -3.05
CA ILE A 28 -0.08 -7.69 -1.85
C ILE A 28 -1.29 -8.59 -1.97
N LYS A 29 -1.11 -9.88 -1.68
CA LYS A 29 -2.21 -10.82 -1.72
C LYS A 29 -2.99 -10.68 -0.44
N THR A 30 -4.31 -10.56 -0.54
CA THR A 30 -5.14 -10.39 0.66
C THR A 30 -6.14 -11.51 0.75
N SER A 31 -6.90 -11.53 1.84
CA SER A 31 -7.96 -12.49 2.02
C SER A 31 -9.32 -11.88 1.72
N ALA A 32 -9.35 -10.81 0.92
CA ALA A 32 -10.60 -10.17 0.55
C ALA A 32 -11.46 -11.14 -0.27
N VAL A 33 -12.75 -11.17 -0.01
CA VAL A 33 -13.63 -12.09 -0.71
C VAL A 33 -14.80 -11.42 -1.41
N CYS A 34 -15.02 -10.15 -1.20
CA CYS A 34 -16.17 -9.48 -1.83
C CYS A 34 -15.93 -7.98 -1.97
N GLY A 35 -16.88 -7.30 -2.59
CA GLY A 35 -16.79 -5.87 -2.80
C GLY A 35 -16.66 -5.05 -1.53
N GLU A 36 -17.27 -5.51 -0.44
CA GLU A 36 -17.16 -4.79 0.80
C GLU A 36 -15.76 -4.89 1.35
N CYS A 37 -15.11 -6.03 1.16
CA CYS A 37 -13.74 -6.22 1.61
C CYS A 37 -12.84 -5.27 0.81
N LYS A 38 -13.11 -5.15 -0.49
CA LYS A 38 -12.33 -4.27 -1.34
C LYS A 38 -12.43 -2.85 -0.81
N THR A 39 -13.65 -2.39 -0.52
CA THR A 39 -13.86 -1.04 -0.03
C THR A 39 -13.13 -0.81 1.30
N THR A 40 -13.22 -1.78 2.20
CA THR A 40 -12.60 -1.66 3.50
C THR A 40 -11.09 -1.56 3.40
N ILE A 41 -10.48 -2.43 2.60
CA ILE A 41 -9.04 -2.43 2.45
C ILE A 41 -8.55 -1.17 1.74
N GLU A 42 -9.23 -0.79 0.66
CA GLU A 42 -8.83 0.40 -0.07
C GLU A 42 -8.93 1.63 0.80
N LYS A 43 -9.98 1.71 1.61
CA LYS A 43 -10.15 2.86 2.47
C LYS A 43 -9.06 2.91 3.52
N ALA A 44 -8.76 1.79 4.15
CA ALA A 44 -7.72 1.76 5.17
C ALA A 44 -6.38 2.18 4.58
N LEU A 45 -6.07 1.70 3.38
CA LEU A 45 -4.80 2.03 2.77
C LEU A 45 -4.76 3.47 2.28
N ASN A 46 -5.81 3.94 1.65
CA ASN A 46 -5.80 5.29 1.13
C ASN A 46 -5.72 6.36 2.21
N PHE A 47 -6.08 6.02 3.44
CA PHE A 47 -5.94 6.96 4.53
C PHE A 47 -4.63 6.76 5.30
N SER A 48 -3.80 5.81 4.89
CA SER A 48 -2.55 5.57 5.59
C SER A 48 -1.47 6.51 5.12
N LYS A 49 -0.62 6.93 6.04
CA LYS A 49 0.44 7.85 5.74
C LYS A 49 1.35 7.25 4.68
N GLY A 50 1.67 8.00 3.67
CA GLY A 50 2.60 7.56 2.64
C GLY A 50 2.00 6.78 1.50
N VAL A 51 0.75 6.37 1.59
CA VAL A 51 0.10 5.67 0.51
C VAL A 51 -0.54 6.69 -0.42
N LYS A 52 -0.24 6.61 -1.70
CA LYS A 52 -0.81 7.51 -2.67
C LYS A 52 -2.07 6.94 -3.28
N LYS A 53 -2.12 5.64 -3.45
CA LYS A 53 -3.26 5.03 -4.11
C LYS A 53 -3.28 3.54 -3.85
N ALA A 54 -4.43 2.98 -3.66
CA ALA A 54 -4.59 1.55 -3.46
C ALA A 54 -5.80 1.07 -4.24
N SER A 55 -5.66 -0.02 -4.94
CA SER A 55 -6.74 -0.57 -5.75
C SER A 55 -6.73 -2.09 -5.63
N LEU A 56 -7.82 -2.68 -5.21
CA LEU A 56 -7.90 -4.11 -4.99
C LEU A 56 -8.74 -4.78 -6.06
N ASP A 57 -8.24 -5.89 -6.58
CA ASP A 57 -8.96 -6.67 -7.56
C ASP A 57 -9.54 -7.86 -6.79
N VAL A 58 -10.85 -7.92 -6.67
CA VAL A 58 -11.50 -8.95 -5.88
C VAL A 58 -11.25 -10.36 -6.43
N ASP A 59 -11.24 -10.50 -7.74
CA ASP A 59 -11.03 -11.81 -8.33
C ASP A 59 -9.70 -12.43 -7.97
N SER A 60 -8.63 -11.66 -8.04
CA SER A 60 -7.31 -12.17 -7.71
C SER A 60 -6.98 -11.95 -6.24
N LYS A 61 -7.76 -11.10 -5.55
CA LYS A 61 -7.52 -10.73 -4.17
C LYS A 61 -6.23 -9.94 -3.99
N MET A 62 -5.68 -9.44 -5.08
CA MET A 62 -4.44 -8.67 -5.00
C MET A 62 -4.75 -7.18 -4.91
N VAL A 63 -4.06 -6.50 -4.01
CA VAL A 63 -4.20 -5.06 -3.95
C VAL A 63 -2.90 -4.44 -4.46
N THR A 64 -3.04 -3.46 -5.35
CA THR A 64 -1.88 -2.75 -5.90
C THR A 64 -1.80 -1.44 -5.13
N VAL A 65 -0.65 -1.18 -4.55
CA VAL A 65 -0.46 0.01 -3.71
C VAL A 65 0.70 0.84 -4.23
N VAL A 66 0.44 2.12 -4.45
CA VAL A 66 1.48 3.05 -4.86
C VAL A 66 1.78 3.86 -3.62
N TYR A 67 3.03 3.92 -3.21
CA TYR A 67 3.41 4.60 -1.98
C TYR A 67 4.72 5.37 -2.09
N LYS A 68 4.92 6.30 -1.16
CA LYS A 68 6.13 7.09 -1.13
C LYS A 68 7.14 6.40 -0.25
N THR A 69 8.28 6.05 -0.81
CA THR A 69 9.29 5.29 -0.08
C THR A 69 9.86 6.03 1.11
N GLU A 70 9.80 7.33 1.08
CA GLU A 70 10.31 8.09 2.21
C GLU A 70 9.33 8.17 3.38
N LYS A 71 8.10 7.74 3.18
CA LYS A 71 7.11 7.82 4.24
C LYS A 71 6.59 6.51 4.75
N THR A 72 6.69 5.48 3.97
CA THR A 72 6.20 4.17 4.41
C THR A 72 6.97 3.07 3.69
N ASN A 73 6.67 1.84 3.97
CA ASN A 73 7.34 0.71 3.35
C ASN A 73 6.39 -0.48 3.28
N PRO A 74 6.75 -1.52 2.53
CA PRO A 74 5.86 -2.68 2.36
C PRO A 74 5.41 -3.33 3.66
N ASP A 75 6.29 -3.43 4.64
CA ASP A 75 5.90 -4.06 5.89
C ASP A 75 4.84 -3.27 6.61
N LYS A 76 4.96 -1.95 6.62
CA LYS A 76 3.96 -1.12 7.27
C LYS A 76 2.65 -1.19 6.53
N ILE A 77 2.71 -1.26 5.20
CA ILE A 77 1.50 -1.35 4.39
C ILE A 77 0.79 -2.67 4.67
N ARG A 78 1.56 -3.78 4.80
CA ARG A 78 0.96 -5.06 5.11
C ARG A 78 0.28 -5.02 6.48
N LEU A 79 0.87 -4.29 7.42
CA LEU A 79 0.28 -4.20 8.74
C LEU A 79 -1.04 -3.43 8.72
N VAL A 80 -1.16 -2.44 7.84
CA VAL A 80 -2.41 -1.70 7.72
C VAL A 80 -3.50 -2.66 7.29
N ILE A 81 -3.20 -3.54 6.34
CA ILE A 81 -4.16 -4.52 5.85
C ILE A 81 -4.50 -5.51 6.96
N SER A 82 -3.49 -5.99 7.67
CA SER A 82 -3.68 -6.94 8.75
C SER A 82 -4.56 -6.34 9.83
N ASN A 83 -4.32 -5.08 10.19
CA ASN A 83 -5.08 -4.42 11.22
C ASN A 83 -6.51 -4.07 10.78
N ALA A 84 -6.76 -4.15 9.50
CA ALA A 84 -8.11 -3.97 9.00
C ALA A 84 -8.90 -5.30 9.03
N GLY A 85 -8.22 -6.40 9.35
CA GLY A 85 -8.87 -7.70 9.49
C GLY A 85 -8.60 -8.66 8.36
N TYR A 86 -7.63 -8.39 7.51
CA TYR A 86 -7.35 -9.26 6.35
C TYR A 86 -5.91 -9.73 6.32
N ASP A 87 -5.68 -10.89 5.75
CA ASP A 87 -4.32 -11.38 5.59
C ASP A 87 -3.62 -10.49 4.58
N ALA A 88 -2.33 -10.31 4.74
CA ALA A 88 -1.52 -9.51 3.83
C ALA A 88 -0.25 -10.32 3.54
N ASP A 89 -0.21 -10.99 2.41
CA ASP A 89 0.84 -11.91 2.04
C ASP A 89 0.98 -12.95 3.17
N SER A 90 2.13 -13.05 3.79
CA SER A 90 2.33 -14.03 4.86
C SER A 90 1.91 -13.52 6.24
N ILE A 91 1.51 -12.26 6.34
CA ILE A 91 1.10 -11.72 7.63
C ILE A 91 -0.38 -12.02 7.83
N PRO A 92 -0.74 -12.72 8.90
CA PRO A 92 -2.15 -13.06 9.09
C PRO A 92 -2.96 -11.86 9.56
N ALA A 93 -4.24 -11.91 9.35
CA ALA A 93 -5.14 -10.86 9.80
C ALA A 93 -5.06 -10.73 11.32
N ASN A 94 -5.15 -9.51 11.79
CA ASN A 94 -5.20 -9.27 13.22
C ASN A 94 -6.48 -9.96 13.73
N PRO A 95 -6.40 -10.87 14.69
CA PRO A 95 -7.57 -11.65 15.11
C PRO A 95 -8.73 -10.82 15.61
N LYS A 96 -8.43 -9.77 16.36
CA LYS A 96 -9.48 -8.94 16.88
C LYS A 96 -10.18 -8.18 15.77
N ALA A 97 -9.44 -7.66 14.83
CA ALA A 97 -10.02 -6.93 13.72
C ALA A 97 -10.83 -7.89 12.85
N TYR A 98 -10.31 -9.09 12.63
CA TYR A 98 -11.00 -10.07 11.82
C TYR A 98 -12.36 -10.41 12.46
N SER A 99 -12.40 -10.55 13.77
CA SER A 99 -13.64 -10.89 14.45
C SER A 99 -14.71 -9.81 14.31
N ARG A 100 -14.31 -8.60 13.98
CA ARG A 100 -15.27 -7.51 13.82
C ARG A 100 -15.77 -7.35 12.40
N LEU A 101 -15.24 -8.13 11.46
CA LEU A 101 -15.67 -8.01 10.08
C LEU A 101 -17.10 -8.54 9.95
N LYS A 102 -17.80 -8.07 8.92
CA LYS A 102 -19.11 -8.57 8.65
C LYS A 102 -18.93 -9.98 8.16
N ASP A 103 -19.90 -10.81 8.34
CA ASP A 103 -19.79 -12.20 7.93
C ASP A 103 -19.39 -12.34 6.46
N CYS A 104 -19.89 -11.50 5.60
CA CYS A 104 -19.57 -11.63 4.19
C CYS A 104 -18.10 -11.33 3.92
N CYS A 105 -17.39 -10.71 4.85
CA CYS A 105 -15.99 -10.40 4.69
C CYS A 105 -15.07 -11.40 5.38
N LYS A 106 -15.63 -12.34 6.10
CA LYS A 106 -14.82 -13.35 6.76
C LYS A 106 -14.60 -14.51 5.81
N LYS A 107 -13.45 -15.14 5.90
CA LYS A 107 -13.12 -16.23 5.03
C LYS A 107 -14.18 -17.32 5.02
N ASP A 108 -14.70 -17.64 6.18
CA ASP A 108 -15.68 -18.68 6.28
C ASP A 108 -17.11 -18.21 6.05
N GLY A 109 -17.34 -16.94 6.04
CA GLY A 109 -18.67 -16.41 5.90
C GLY A 109 -19.33 -16.74 4.59
N HIS A 110 -18.54 -17.01 3.58
CA HIS A 110 -19.09 -17.31 2.28
C HIS A 110 -19.35 -18.78 2.07
N MET A 111 -19.05 -19.54 3.04
CA MET A 111 -19.25 -20.98 2.90
C MET A 111 -20.67 -21.31 3.23
N ASP A 112 -21.36 -20.42 3.84
CA ASP A 112 -22.76 -20.65 4.15
C ASP A 112 -23.63 -20.13 3.06
#